data_56181ea6c5c47f85a8643e5739c96382
#
_entry.id   56181ea6c5c47f85a8643e5739c96382
#
_cell.length_a   1.000
_cell.length_b   1.000
_cell.length_c   1.000
_cell.angle_alpha   90.00
_cell.angle_beta   90.00
_cell.angle_gamma   90.00
#
_symmetry.space_group_name_H-M   'P 1'
#
loop_
_entity.id
_entity.type
_entity.pdbx_description
1 polymer ?
#
loop_
_entity_poly.entity_id
_entity_poly.type
_entity_poly.pdbx_seq_one_letter_code
_entity_poly.pdbx_strand_id
1 'polypeptide(L)'
;MRNKSSELVIGIDFGHGAAAALVGDGRVLAAVEEEKMNRVKGYVGFPFLAVDHVLAAQGQSMADVDCVAVGAESFVEFSYCFINQSRQVFRRSGLWTLGARGL
;
A
#
# COMPACT_ATOMS: atom_id res chain seq x y z
N MET A 1 -2.80 -16.71 13.63
CA MET A 1 -2.84 -17.07 12.21
C MET A 1 -4.17 -16.69 11.60
N ARG A 2 -4.13 -16.06 10.44
CA ARG A 2 -5.36 -15.62 9.78
C ARG A 2 -6.15 -16.81 9.23
N ASN A 3 -7.47 -16.72 9.30
CA ASN A 3 -8.34 -17.72 8.73
C ASN A 3 -8.23 -17.70 7.21
N LYS A 4 -8.03 -18.86 6.60
CA LYS A 4 -7.85 -18.95 5.16
C LYS A 4 -9.09 -18.60 4.35
N SER A 5 -10.27 -18.64 4.96
CA SER A 5 -11.50 -18.24 4.29
C SER A 5 -11.62 -16.72 4.21
N SER A 6 -10.80 -16.00 4.95
CA SER A 6 -10.77 -14.54 4.93
C SER A 6 -9.78 -14.06 3.89
N GLU A 7 -10.15 -13.02 3.17
CA GLU A 7 -9.26 -12.41 2.21
C GLU A 7 -8.79 -11.05 2.72
N LEU A 8 -7.49 -10.82 2.67
CA LEU A 8 -6.88 -9.57 3.11
C LEU A 8 -6.35 -8.82 1.90
N VAL A 9 -6.87 -7.63 1.68
CA VAL A 9 -6.50 -6.80 0.55
C VAL A 9 -5.92 -5.49 1.06
N ILE A 10 -4.78 -5.07 0.49
CA ILE A 10 -4.26 -3.73 0.77
C ILE A 10 -4.47 -2.86 -0.45
N GLY A 11 -5.10 -1.72 -0.26
CA GLY A 11 -5.28 -0.72 -1.30
C GLY A 11 -4.22 0.35 -1.16
N ILE A 12 -3.57 0.69 -2.26
CA ILE A 12 -2.49 1.65 -2.28
C ILE A 12 -2.77 2.69 -3.35
N ASP A 13 -2.80 3.95 -2.96
CA ASP A 13 -2.99 5.06 -3.88
C ASP A 13 -1.67 5.82 -4.01
N PHE A 14 -1.14 5.86 -5.23
CA PHE A 14 0.10 6.58 -5.53
C PHE A 14 -0.20 8.03 -5.89
N GLY A 15 0.79 8.90 -5.68
CA GLY A 15 0.73 10.24 -6.21
C GLY A 15 0.16 11.25 -5.22
N HIS A 16 -0.69 12.12 -5.74
CA HIS A 16 -1.39 13.10 -4.91
C HIS A 16 -2.41 12.39 -4.03
N GLY A 17 -2.45 12.76 -2.77
CA GLY A 17 -3.37 12.10 -1.87
C GLY A 17 -2.98 10.66 -1.58
N ALA A 18 -1.67 10.37 -1.65
CA ALA A 18 -1.16 9.03 -1.36
C ALA A 18 -1.74 8.49 -0.06
N ALA A 19 -2.20 7.25 -0.11
CA ALA A 19 -2.91 6.66 1.01
C ALA A 19 -2.86 5.14 0.95
N ALA A 20 -3.16 4.50 2.07
CA ALA A 20 -3.28 3.05 2.12
C ALA A 20 -4.51 2.67 2.92
N ALA A 21 -5.11 1.55 2.56
CA ALA A 21 -6.24 1.00 3.28
C ALA A 21 -6.10 -0.51 3.35
N LEU A 22 -6.42 -1.09 4.48
CA LEU A 22 -6.43 -2.53 4.64
C LEU A 22 -7.87 -2.98 4.73
N VAL A 23 -8.25 -3.93 3.89
CA VAL A 23 -9.62 -4.42 3.79
C VAL A 23 -9.62 -5.93 4.03
N GLY A 24 -10.49 -6.39 4.89
CA GLY A 24 -10.65 -7.81 5.16
C GLY A 24 -12.11 -8.19 5.09
N ASP A 25 -12.43 -9.20 4.31
CA ASP A 25 -13.79 -9.72 4.15
C ASP A 25 -14.81 -8.63 3.80
N GLY A 26 -14.39 -7.71 2.91
CA GLY A 26 -15.27 -6.65 2.45
C GLY A 26 -15.43 -5.48 3.42
N ARG A 27 -14.61 -5.43 4.47
CA ARG A 27 -14.69 -4.38 5.48
C ARG A 27 -13.37 -3.63 5.55
N VAL A 28 -13.43 -2.32 5.67
CA VAL A 28 -12.22 -1.52 5.87
C VAL A 28 -11.76 -1.69 7.31
N LEU A 29 -10.58 -2.25 7.48
CA LEU A 29 -10.01 -2.50 8.81
C LEU A 29 -9.18 -1.31 9.30
N ALA A 30 -8.49 -0.64 8.38
CA ALA A 30 -7.69 0.54 8.70
C ALA A 30 -7.45 1.32 7.43
N ALA A 31 -7.34 2.63 7.53
CA ALA A 31 -7.05 3.48 6.38
C ALA A 31 -6.42 4.78 6.87
N VAL A 32 -5.43 5.27 6.14
CA VAL A 32 -4.77 6.52 6.50
C VAL A 32 -4.11 7.13 5.29
N GLU A 33 -4.04 8.45 5.25
CA GLU A 33 -3.31 9.18 4.23
C GLU A 33 -1.86 9.32 4.64
N GLU A 34 -0.97 9.22 3.66
CA GLU A 34 0.47 9.33 3.92
C GLU A 34 0.84 10.68 4.53
N GLU A 35 0.19 11.73 4.08
CA GLU A 35 0.44 13.08 4.56
C GLU A 35 0.21 13.21 6.08
N LYS A 36 -0.73 12.44 6.60
CA LYS A 36 -1.01 12.41 8.05
C LYS A 36 0.12 11.73 8.81
N MET A 37 0.84 10.84 8.15
CA MET A 37 1.90 10.07 8.80
C MET A 37 3.25 10.75 8.67
N ASN A 38 3.58 11.25 7.47
CA ASN A 38 4.91 11.82 7.23
C ASN A 38 4.98 13.33 7.44
N ARG A 39 3.82 13.99 7.55
CA ARG A 39 3.71 15.42 7.80
C ARG A 39 4.27 16.28 6.67
N VAL A 40 4.42 15.72 5.48
CA VAL A 40 4.88 16.46 4.31
C VAL A 40 3.64 16.92 3.55
N LYS A 41 3.30 18.19 3.71
CA LYS A 41 2.12 18.72 3.06
C LYS A 41 2.29 18.70 1.54
N GLY A 42 1.26 18.19 0.85
CA GLY A 42 1.33 18.07 -0.59
C GLY A 42 2.18 16.92 -1.07
N TYR A 43 2.43 15.95 -0.20
CA TYR A 43 3.26 14.79 -0.57
C TYR A 43 2.72 14.11 -1.82
N VAL A 44 3.63 13.75 -2.71
CA VAL A 44 3.32 13.01 -3.93
C VAL A 44 4.25 11.80 -3.99
N GLY A 45 3.68 10.60 -4.08
CA GLY A 45 4.51 9.42 -4.17
C GLY A 45 3.84 8.20 -3.57
N PHE A 46 4.65 7.23 -3.17
CA PHE A 46 4.19 5.99 -2.55
C PHE A 46 3.94 6.21 -1.06
N PRO A 47 2.84 5.69 -0.53
CA PRO A 47 2.50 5.89 0.89
C PRO A 47 3.22 4.89 1.81
N PHE A 48 4.53 5.06 1.99
CA PHE A 48 5.34 4.14 2.79
C PHE A 48 4.85 3.98 4.22
N LEU A 49 4.65 5.12 4.90
CA LEU A 49 4.25 5.06 6.31
C LEU A 49 2.81 4.65 6.48
N ALA A 50 1.95 5.02 5.52
CA ALA A 50 0.55 4.62 5.56
C ALA A 50 0.41 3.10 5.43
N VAL A 51 1.17 2.49 4.53
CA VAL A 51 1.17 1.03 4.36
C VAL A 51 1.61 0.37 5.67
N ASP A 52 2.72 0.83 6.24
CA ASP A 52 3.21 0.27 7.49
C ASP A 52 2.18 0.42 8.61
N HIS A 53 1.53 1.57 8.67
CA HIS A 53 0.56 1.86 9.72
C HIS A 53 -0.66 0.94 9.64
N VAL A 54 -1.27 0.79 8.46
CA VAL A 54 -2.49 -0.02 8.36
C VAL A 54 -2.21 -1.49 8.63
N LEU A 55 -1.02 -1.97 8.27
CA LEU A 55 -0.65 -3.35 8.57
C LEU A 55 -0.42 -3.53 10.06
N ALA A 56 0.36 -2.64 10.67
CA ALA A 56 0.67 -2.72 12.09
C ALA A 56 -0.59 -2.60 12.96
N ALA A 57 -1.54 -1.78 12.54
CA ALA A 57 -2.77 -1.57 13.30
C ALA A 57 -3.57 -2.87 13.44
N GLN A 58 -3.41 -3.80 12.50
CA GLN A 58 -4.12 -5.07 12.52
C GLN A 58 -3.20 -6.25 12.84
N GLY A 59 -1.95 -5.98 13.26
CA GLY A 59 -1.01 -7.04 13.57
C GLY A 59 -0.66 -7.90 12.36
N GLN A 60 -0.70 -7.34 11.16
CA GLN A 60 -0.45 -8.07 9.93
C GLN A 60 0.87 -7.62 9.29
N SER A 61 1.36 -8.41 8.35
CA SER A 61 2.51 -8.05 7.53
C SER A 61 2.14 -8.20 6.06
N MET A 62 3.02 -7.76 5.17
CA MET A 62 2.77 -7.94 3.73
C MET A 62 2.65 -9.42 3.36
N ALA A 63 3.27 -10.30 4.12
CA ALA A 63 3.15 -11.74 3.86
C ALA A 63 1.73 -12.25 4.06
N ASP A 64 0.94 -11.55 4.87
CA ASP A 64 -0.44 -11.94 5.15
C ASP A 64 -1.43 -11.41 4.10
N VAL A 65 -0.98 -10.50 3.24
CA VAL A 65 -1.85 -9.87 2.26
C VAL A 65 -2.05 -10.78 1.07
N ASP A 66 -3.31 -10.98 0.68
CA ASP A 66 -3.66 -11.86 -0.45
C ASP A 66 -3.64 -11.11 -1.78
N CYS A 67 -3.96 -9.82 -1.75
CA CYS A 67 -4.09 -9.05 -2.97
C CYS A 67 -3.70 -7.60 -2.71
N VAL A 68 -3.03 -6.99 -3.68
CA VAL A 68 -2.67 -5.58 -3.64
C VAL A 68 -3.45 -4.87 -4.74
N ALA A 69 -4.28 -3.91 -4.34
CA ALA A 69 -5.02 -3.09 -5.29
C ALA A 69 -4.34 -1.73 -5.36
N VAL A 70 -3.97 -1.31 -6.55
CA VAL A 70 -3.22 -0.07 -6.76
C VAL A 70 -4.04 0.90 -7.58
N GLY A 71 -4.07 2.15 -7.14
CA GLY A 71 -4.75 3.22 -7.85
C GLY A 71 -3.85 4.43 -7.99
N ALA A 72 -4.17 5.28 -8.95
CA ALA A 72 -3.50 6.55 -9.15
C ALA A 72 -4.42 7.44 -9.98
N GLU A 73 -4.29 8.75 -9.82
CA GLU A 73 -5.15 9.68 -10.55
C GLU A 73 -4.94 9.62 -12.06
N SER A 74 -3.70 9.36 -12.48
CA SER A 74 -3.39 9.25 -13.89
C SER A 74 -2.27 8.26 -14.09
N PHE A 75 -2.21 7.72 -15.31
CA PHE A 75 -1.14 6.81 -15.69
C PHE A 75 0.22 7.51 -15.62
N VAL A 76 0.27 8.78 -15.99
CA VAL A 76 1.53 9.54 -15.95
C VAL A 76 2.03 9.67 -14.52
N GLU A 77 1.15 10.01 -13.60
CA GLU A 77 1.53 10.15 -12.20
C GLU A 77 1.97 8.83 -11.60
N PHE A 78 1.23 7.77 -11.90
CA PHE A 78 1.60 6.43 -11.44
C PHE A 78 2.99 6.04 -11.96
N SER A 79 3.24 6.27 -13.26
CA SER A 79 4.52 5.92 -13.87
C SER A 79 5.66 6.69 -13.26
N TYR A 80 5.45 7.98 -13.01
CA TYR A 80 6.47 8.82 -12.40
C TYR A 80 6.84 8.30 -11.01
N CYS A 81 5.85 8.03 -10.19
CA CYS A 81 6.09 7.54 -8.83
C CYS A 81 6.75 6.17 -8.85
N PHE A 82 6.30 5.29 -9.71
CA PHE A 82 6.85 3.95 -9.82
C PHE A 82 8.31 3.98 -10.24
N ILE A 83 8.63 4.74 -11.28
CA ILE A 83 10.01 4.82 -11.78
C ILE A 83 10.94 5.41 -10.73
N ASN A 84 10.51 6.46 -10.05
CA ASN A 84 11.38 7.16 -9.10
C ASN A 84 11.48 6.47 -7.75
N GLN A 85 10.51 5.67 -7.38
CA GLN A 85 10.46 5.06 -6.05
C GLN A 85 10.42 3.53 -6.05
N SER A 86 10.52 2.89 -7.22
CA SER A 86 10.30 1.46 -7.32
C SER A 86 11.18 0.63 -6.37
N ARG A 87 12.45 0.98 -6.27
CA ARG A 87 13.36 0.23 -5.39
C ARG A 87 12.91 0.30 -3.93
N GLN A 88 12.57 1.50 -3.48
CA GLN A 88 12.12 1.69 -2.11
C GLN A 88 10.78 1.00 -1.87
N VAL A 89 9.88 1.10 -2.83
CA VAL A 89 8.57 0.46 -2.74
C VAL A 89 8.72 -1.04 -2.53
N PHE A 90 9.46 -1.68 -3.42
CA PHE A 90 9.61 -3.14 -3.36
C PHE A 90 10.39 -3.57 -2.13
N ARG A 91 11.43 -2.83 -1.77
CA ARG A 91 12.28 -3.19 -0.64
C ARG A 91 11.57 -3.02 0.70
N ARG A 92 10.89 -1.88 0.89
CA ARG A 92 10.32 -1.55 2.18
C ARG A 92 9.00 -2.24 2.46
N SER A 93 8.14 -2.33 1.45
CA SER A 93 6.78 -2.81 1.65
C SER A 93 6.56 -4.26 1.29
N GLY A 94 7.56 -4.92 0.75
CA GLY A 94 7.41 -6.32 0.34
C GLY A 94 6.77 -6.50 -1.02
N LEU A 95 6.43 -5.43 -1.71
CA LEU A 95 5.84 -5.51 -3.04
C LEU A 95 6.78 -6.16 -4.05
N TRP A 96 8.08 -6.08 -3.77
CA TRP A 96 9.07 -6.74 -4.61
C TRP A 96 8.77 -8.23 -4.76
N THR A 97 8.45 -8.88 -3.64
CA THR A 97 8.11 -10.30 -3.67
C THR A 97 6.84 -10.55 -4.48
N LEU A 98 5.84 -9.69 -4.30
CA LEU A 98 4.59 -9.82 -5.04
C LEU A 98 4.81 -9.60 -6.53
N GLY A 99 5.64 -8.61 -6.88
CA GLY A 99 5.96 -8.34 -8.28
C GLY A 99 6.65 -9.52 -8.94
N ALA A 100 7.60 -10.13 -8.24
CA ALA A 100 8.31 -11.27 -8.77
C ALA A 100 7.38 -12.46 -9.01
N ARG A 101 6.39 -12.65 -8.16
CA ARG A 101 5.42 -13.73 -8.33
C ARG A 101 4.42 -13.41 -9.44
N GLY A 102 4.06 -12.16 -9.60
CA GLY A 102 3.07 -11.74 -10.57
C GLY A 102 3.57 -11.79 -11.99
N LEU A 103 4.86 -11.89 -12.15
CA LEU A 103 5.44 -12.01 -13.48
C LEU A 103 5.51 -13.45 -13.94
#